data_4ac6650968232789ec2c30ab315fdfa9
#
_entry.id   4ac6650968232789ec2c30ab315fdfa9
#
_cell.length_a   1.000
_cell.length_b   1.000
_cell.length_c   1.000
_cell.angle_alpha   90.00
_cell.angle_beta   90.00
_cell.angle_gamma   90.00
#
_symmetry.space_group_name_H-M   'P 1'
#
loop_
_entity.id
_entity.type
_entity.pdbx_description
1 polymer ?
#
loop_
_entity_poly.entity_id
_entity_poly.type
_entity_poly.pdbx_seq_one_letter_code
_entity_poly.pdbx_strand_id
1 'polypeptide(L)'
;GYASSSVDIDHIICLNNNQNVSFARQNYNLNCLRNILPLYSNHYQYNCYYYYDDIDAVTSAFALFPYAVITTEYACLISSDMQSGFITKDPESLKLFSYLFSQYLAQTTPLLRPVTDLGGQIQYVENTMQNITEGYFFQMLPCLTRFLTRDMLETYIVKDLPHRSELLDRLQNYLHELQSIPASADLTFICSIEGIRKFLNTGRVGEYPAYAYTPLNLSDRLFLIRQLANSMLNEHNRLLKRAIGMIDHEFYLFAGRKYGYFMFQTSNTDRMIYLNIEEPGLLFTFFDFCDTLDDEIFFTSEEAYRKIHDLIQEYSK
;
A
#
# COMPACT_ATOMS: atom_id res chain seq x y z
N GLY A 1 17.92 30.56 1.28
CA GLY A 1 16.87 29.58 1.22
C GLY A 1 16.45 29.38 -0.23
N TYR A 2 16.89 28.30 -0.85
CA TYR A 2 16.29 27.85 -2.10
C TYR A 2 14.89 27.33 -1.77
N ALA A 3 13.84 27.97 -2.26
CA ALA A 3 12.52 27.38 -2.32
C ALA A 3 12.67 26.08 -3.10
N SER A 4 12.43 24.94 -2.46
CA SER A 4 12.34 23.66 -3.16
C SER A 4 11.13 23.77 -4.10
N SER A 5 11.39 24.01 -5.39
CA SER A 5 10.37 23.80 -6.40
C SER A 5 9.99 22.33 -6.31
N SER A 6 8.75 22.04 -5.95
CA SER A 6 8.25 20.66 -6.03
C SER A 6 8.36 20.22 -7.48
N VAL A 7 9.14 19.18 -7.74
CA VAL A 7 9.21 18.57 -9.07
C VAL A 7 8.01 17.64 -9.19
N ASP A 8 7.18 17.86 -10.21
CA ASP A 8 6.07 16.98 -10.55
C ASP A 8 6.50 16.05 -11.69
N ILE A 9 6.27 14.75 -11.52
CA ILE A 9 6.63 13.72 -12.49
C ILE A 9 5.38 12.94 -12.86
N ASP A 10 4.99 13.02 -14.12
CA ASP A 10 4.01 12.14 -14.73
C ASP A 10 4.74 11.08 -15.55
N HIS A 11 4.53 9.82 -15.22
CA HIS A 11 5.19 8.68 -15.84
C HIS A 11 4.16 7.75 -16.48
N ILE A 12 4.28 7.52 -17.78
CA ILE A 12 3.44 6.57 -18.52
C ILE A 12 4.25 5.29 -18.72
N ILE A 13 3.67 4.15 -18.36
CA ILE A 13 4.26 2.83 -18.58
C ILE A 13 3.35 1.97 -19.45
N CYS A 14 3.98 1.05 -20.17
CA CYS A 14 3.27 -0.04 -20.86
C CYS A 14 3.22 -1.25 -19.93
N LEU A 15 2.03 -1.78 -19.67
CA LEU A 15 1.81 -3.06 -19.02
C LEU A 15 1.50 -4.13 -20.06
N ASN A 16 1.90 -5.36 -19.80
CA ASN A 16 1.66 -6.47 -20.68
C ASN A 16 0.21 -6.94 -20.58
N ASN A 17 -0.46 -6.98 -21.72
CA ASN A 17 -1.84 -7.50 -21.85
C ASN A 17 -1.89 -9.02 -22.09
N ASN A 18 -0.77 -9.69 -22.30
CA ASN A 18 -0.77 -11.05 -22.78
C ASN A 18 -0.87 -12.06 -21.62
N GLN A 19 -2.07 -12.62 -21.40
CA GLN A 19 -2.35 -13.63 -20.38
C GLN A 19 -1.71 -15.01 -20.67
N ASN A 20 -1.20 -15.24 -21.88
CA ASN A 20 -0.67 -16.54 -22.33
C ASN A 20 0.86 -16.67 -22.26
N VAL A 21 1.54 -15.86 -21.46
CA VAL A 21 2.99 -15.74 -21.49
C VAL A 21 3.67 -16.64 -20.44
N SER A 22 4.80 -17.25 -20.85
CA SER A 22 5.70 -18.03 -20.01
C SER A 22 6.01 -17.36 -18.65
N PHE A 23 6.29 -18.14 -17.61
CA PHE A 23 6.56 -17.70 -16.23
C PHE A 23 7.48 -16.47 -16.09
N ALA A 24 8.47 -16.30 -16.98
CA ALA A 24 9.39 -15.16 -16.95
C ALA A 24 8.71 -13.81 -17.29
N ARG A 25 7.61 -13.82 -18.04
CA ARG A 25 6.87 -12.63 -18.47
C ARG A 25 5.67 -12.30 -17.59
N GLN A 26 5.15 -13.28 -16.84
CA GLN A 26 4.08 -13.04 -15.85
C GLN A 26 4.53 -12.03 -14.77
N ASN A 27 5.83 -11.97 -14.48
CA ASN A 27 6.40 -11.05 -13.49
C ASN A 27 6.71 -9.64 -14.05
N TYR A 28 6.48 -9.35 -15.32
CA TYR A 28 6.83 -8.05 -15.91
C TYR A 28 6.08 -6.90 -15.22
N ASN A 29 4.77 -7.01 -15.11
CA ASN A 29 3.93 -5.98 -14.47
C ASN A 29 4.30 -5.80 -12.99
N LEU A 30 4.57 -6.89 -12.27
CA LEU A 30 5.08 -6.85 -10.89
C LEU A 30 6.46 -6.20 -10.78
N ASN A 31 7.36 -6.47 -11.75
CA ASN A 31 8.67 -5.82 -11.78
C ASN A 31 8.56 -4.32 -12.05
N CYS A 32 7.64 -3.90 -12.93
CA CYS A 32 7.33 -2.49 -13.14
C CYS A 32 6.89 -1.86 -11.81
N LEU A 33 5.92 -2.47 -11.11
CA LEU A 33 5.44 -1.99 -9.84
C LEU A 33 6.56 -1.92 -8.78
N ARG A 34 7.40 -2.95 -8.67
CA ARG A 34 8.55 -2.98 -7.75
C ARG A 34 9.51 -1.81 -7.95
N ASN A 35 9.73 -1.41 -9.22
CA ASN A 35 10.61 -0.30 -9.55
C ASN A 35 9.94 1.07 -9.33
N ILE A 36 8.62 1.13 -9.39
CA ILE A 36 7.82 2.36 -9.26
C ILE A 36 7.52 2.70 -7.80
N LEU A 37 7.19 1.71 -6.97
CA LEU A 37 6.81 1.93 -5.57
C LEU A 37 7.79 2.84 -4.79
N PRO A 38 9.14 2.66 -4.90
CA PRO A 38 10.09 3.52 -4.21
C PRO A 38 10.02 4.99 -4.64
N LEU A 39 9.52 5.28 -5.85
CA LEU A 39 9.43 6.66 -6.37
C LEU A 39 8.38 7.48 -5.61
N TYR A 40 7.33 6.84 -5.09
CA TYR A 40 6.33 7.51 -4.25
C TYR A 40 6.87 7.95 -2.88
N SER A 41 8.01 7.40 -2.44
CA SER A 41 8.65 7.73 -1.16
C SER A 41 9.51 9.01 -1.22
N ASN A 42 9.67 9.61 -2.38
CA ASN A 42 10.53 10.78 -2.58
C ASN A 42 9.79 12.10 -2.30
N HIS A 43 10.54 13.20 -2.28
CA HIS A 43 10.03 14.55 -1.99
C HIS A 43 9.34 15.25 -3.17
N TYR A 44 9.26 14.60 -4.33
CA TYR A 44 8.55 15.11 -5.51
C TYR A 44 7.16 14.47 -5.62
N GLN A 45 6.26 15.12 -6.35
CA GLN A 45 4.98 14.53 -6.69
C GLN A 45 5.20 13.55 -7.86
N TYR A 46 4.83 12.31 -7.64
CA TYR A 46 4.98 11.27 -8.65
C TYR A 46 3.64 10.63 -8.95
N ASN A 47 3.26 10.64 -10.23
CA ASN A 47 2.06 10.03 -10.74
C ASN A 47 2.44 9.01 -11.80
N CYS A 48 1.98 7.78 -11.67
CA CYS A 48 2.19 6.73 -12.65
C CYS A 48 0.88 6.36 -13.32
N TYR A 49 0.92 6.33 -14.65
CA TYR A 49 -0.18 5.97 -15.52
C TYR A 49 0.21 4.77 -16.36
N TYR A 50 -0.77 3.98 -16.79
CA TYR A 50 -0.50 2.81 -17.61
C TYR A 50 -1.45 2.71 -18.80
N TYR A 51 -1.01 1.98 -19.79
CA TYR A 51 -1.82 1.41 -20.86
C TYR A 51 -1.37 -0.04 -21.11
N TYR A 52 -2.23 -0.82 -21.74
CA TYR A 52 -1.88 -2.17 -22.13
C TYR A 52 -1.47 -2.25 -23.58
N ASP A 53 -0.36 -2.96 -23.85
CA ASP A 53 0.05 -3.31 -25.18
C ASP A 53 0.88 -4.61 -25.17
N ASP A 54 1.18 -5.15 -26.34
CA ASP A 54 2.15 -6.21 -26.49
C ASP A 54 3.57 -5.61 -26.35
N ILE A 55 4.22 -5.92 -25.24
CA ILE A 55 5.57 -5.39 -24.94
C ILE A 55 6.58 -5.78 -26.02
N ASP A 56 6.45 -6.96 -26.60
CA ASP A 56 7.34 -7.41 -27.67
C ASP A 56 7.12 -6.58 -28.94
N ALA A 57 5.91 -6.09 -29.19
CA ALA A 57 5.64 -5.19 -30.31
C ALA A 57 6.17 -3.77 -30.03
N VAL A 58 5.96 -3.24 -28.82
CA VAL A 58 6.39 -1.88 -28.42
C VAL A 58 7.91 -1.76 -28.34
N THR A 59 8.59 -2.80 -27.85
CA THR A 59 10.08 -2.84 -27.79
C THR A 59 10.71 -3.40 -29.05
N SER A 60 9.91 -3.69 -30.09
CA SER A 60 10.41 -4.22 -31.34
C SER A 60 11.34 -3.21 -32.06
N ALA A 61 12.19 -3.73 -32.95
CA ALA A 61 13.17 -2.95 -33.72
C ALA A 61 12.54 -1.82 -34.58
N PHE A 62 11.21 -1.75 -34.66
CA PHE A 62 10.50 -0.70 -35.39
C PHE A 62 10.20 0.56 -34.55
N ALA A 63 10.27 0.46 -33.20
CA ALA A 63 10.14 1.63 -32.33
C ALA A 63 11.54 2.29 -32.20
N LEU A 64 11.78 3.38 -32.93
CA LEU A 64 13.07 4.07 -32.91
C LEU A 64 13.44 4.57 -31.52
N PHE A 65 12.47 5.13 -30.77
CA PHE A 65 12.67 5.72 -29.45
C PHE A 65 11.46 5.38 -28.54
N PRO A 66 11.42 4.17 -27.98
CA PRO A 66 10.29 3.77 -27.10
C PRO A 66 10.31 4.48 -25.74
N TYR A 67 11.44 5.09 -25.35
CA TYR A 67 11.57 5.79 -24.09
C TYR A 67 11.81 7.28 -24.32
N ALA A 68 11.13 8.10 -23.55
CA ALA A 68 11.27 9.55 -23.62
C ALA A 68 11.26 10.17 -22.22
N VAL A 69 12.13 11.15 -21.99
CA VAL A 69 12.10 12.04 -20.83
C VAL A 69 11.93 13.47 -21.36
N ILE A 70 10.84 14.09 -20.98
CA ILE A 70 10.45 15.43 -21.46
C ILE A 70 10.40 16.36 -20.25
N THR A 71 11.10 17.46 -20.31
CA THR A 71 11.13 18.52 -19.31
C THR A 71 10.79 19.86 -19.96
N THR A 72 10.73 20.91 -19.18
CA THR A 72 10.56 22.29 -19.69
C THR A 72 11.77 22.79 -20.47
N GLU A 73 12.95 22.20 -20.30
CA GLU A 73 14.21 22.69 -20.87
C GLU A 73 14.78 21.78 -21.97
N TYR A 74 14.48 20.49 -21.91
CA TYR A 74 14.99 19.50 -22.88
C TYR A 74 14.07 18.30 -23.01
N ALA A 75 14.19 17.61 -24.13
CA ALA A 75 13.65 16.28 -24.34
C ALA A 75 14.76 15.31 -24.69
N CYS A 76 14.77 14.14 -24.05
CA CYS A 76 15.67 13.04 -24.31
C CYS A 76 14.85 11.84 -24.82
N LEU A 77 15.15 11.40 -26.04
CA LEU A 77 14.55 10.21 -26.66
C LEU A 77 15.58 9.10 -26.67
N ILE A 78 15.23 7.90 -26.22
CA ILE A 78 16.17 6.82 -25.96
C ILE A 78 15.74 5.58 -26.75
N SER A 79 16.70 4.95 -27.42
CA SER A 79 16.49 3.72 -28.19
C SER A 79 16.12 2.52 -27.30
N SER A 80 15.54 1.48 -27.88
CA SER A 80 15.08 0.27 -27.18
C SER A 80 16.22 -0.47 -26.45
N ASP A 81 17.44 -0.41 -26.98
CA ASP A 81 18.64 -1.02 -26.37
C ASP A 81 19.30 -0.13 -25.31
N MET A 82 18.77 1.09 -25.08
CA MET A 82 19.32 2.10 -24.18
C MET A 82 20.79 2.50 -24.45
N GLN A 83 21.33 2.19 -25.65
CA GLN A 83 22.71 2.51 -26.01
C GLN A 83 22.82 3.82 -26.82
N SER A 84 21.72 4.25 -27.40
CA SER A 84 21.66 5.43 -28.25
C SER A 84 20.50 6.32 -27.85
N GLY A 85 20.64 7.61 -28.09
CA GLY A 85 19.58 8.56 -27.78
C GLY A 85 19.80 9.89 -28.50
N PHE A 86 18.77 10.71 -28.46
CA PHE A 86 18.75 12.05 -29.03
C PHE A 86 18.27 13.03 -27.98
N ILE A 87 19.00 14.13 -27.80
CA ILE A 87 18.63 15.21 -26.88
C ILE A 87 18.40 16.48 -27.69
N THR A 88 17.28 17.14 -27.45
CA THR A 88 16.97 18.44 -28.03
C THR A 88 16.60 19.47 -26.97
N LYS A 89 16.96 20.73 -27.24
CA LYS A 89 16.51 21.93 -26.50
C LYS A 89 15.73 22.88 -27.42
N ASP A 90 15.43 22.46 -28.64
CA ASP A 90 14.68 23.27 -29.58
C ASP A 90 13.25 23.50 -29.06
N PRO A 91 12.81 24.76 -28.90
CA PRO A 91 11.51 25.08 -28.32
C PRO A 91 10.32 24.49 -29.06
N GLU A 92 10.36 24.41 -30.39
CA GLU A 92 9.28 23.84 -31.18
C GLU A 92 9.19 22.33 -31.01
N SER A 93 10.34 21.66 -30.94
CA SER A 93 10.42 20.23 -30.64
C SER A 93 9.88 19.94 -29.23
N LEU A 94 10.26 20.73 -28.23
CA LEU A 94 9.76 20.57 -26.86
C LEU A 94 8.26 20.73 -26.76
N LYS A 95 7.72 21.75 -27.43
CA LYS A 95 6.28 21.99 -27.51
C LYS A 95 5.55 20.82 -28.17
N LEU A 96 6.09 20.29 -29.26
CA LEU A 96 5.51 19.12 -29.94
C LEU A 96 5.51 17.88 -29.02
N PHE A 97 6.64 17.56 -28.38
CA PHE A 97 6.74 16.39 -27.50
C PHE A 97 5.83 16.53 -26.26
N SER A 98 5.76 17.71 -25.66
CA SER A 98 4.84 17.97 -24.55
C SER A 98 3.38 17.81 -24.94
N TYR A 99 3.02 18.28 -26.14
CA TYR A 99 1.68 18.08 -26.69
C TYR A 99 1.38 16.59 -26.90
N LEU A 100 2.28 15.85 -27.54
CA LEU A 100 2.11 14.41 -27.76
C LEU A 100 2.00 13.64 -26.43
N PHE A 101 2.84 13.97 -25.45
CA PHE A 101 2.76 13.38 -24.12
C PHE A 101 1.38 13.61 -23.48
N SER A 102 0.87 14.85 -23.55
CA SER A 102 -0.47 15.16 -23.03
C SER A 102 -1.58 14.37 -23.72
N GLN A 103 -1.46 14.12 -25.04
CA GLN A 103 -2.42 13.30 -25.77
C GLN A 103 -2.36 11.82 -25.33
N TYR A 104 -1.15 11.29 -25.11
CA TYR A 104 -1.00 9.93 -24.57
C TYR A 104 -1.53 9.84 -23.15
N LEU A 105 -1.19 10.80 -22.29
CA LEU A 105 -1.64 10.83 -20.90
C LEU A 105 -3.18 10.79 -20.80
N ALA A 106 -3.86 11.50 -21.68
CA ALA A 106 -5.33 11.52 -21.73
C ALA A 106 -5.96 10.16 -22.10
N GLN A 107 -5.19 9.23 -22.64
CA GLN A 107 -5.64 7.89 -23.03
C GLN A 107 -5.20 6.81 -22.03
N THR A 108 -4.46 7.19 -20.99
CA THR A 108 -3.96 6.28 -19.96
C THR A 108 -4.81 6.31 -18.71
N THR A 109 -4.64 5.28 -17.87
CA THR A 109 -5.30 5.16 -16.57
C THR A 109 -4.25 5.27 -15.45
N PRO A 110 -4.55 5.91 -14.31
CA PRO A 110 -3.65 5.86 -13.16
C PRO A 110 -3.38 4.43 -12.72
N LEU A 111 -2.10 4.09 -12.48
CA LEU A 111 -1.70 2.78 -11.97
C LEU A 111 -1.95 2.68 -10.47
N LEU A 112 -1.52 3.71 -9.75
CA LEU A 112 -1.69 3.88 -8.32
C LEU A 112 -2.15 5.31 -8.06
N ARG A 113 -3.10 5.47 -7.18
CA ARG A 113 -3.57 6.81 -6.79
C ARG A 113 -3.14 7.12 -5.36
N PRO A 114 -2.21 8.06 -5.16
CA PRO A 114 -1.80 8.45 -3.83
C PRO A 114 -2.91 9.23 -3.11
N VAL A 115 -3.14 8.89 -1.85
CA VAL A 115 -4.01 9.64 -0.94
C VAL A 115 -3.12 10.23 0.15
N THR A 116 -2.95 11.54 0.15
CA THR A 116 -1.92 12.23 0.92
C THR A 116 -2.40 12.76 2.26
N ASP A 117 -3.69 12.89 2.47
CA ASP A 117 -4.27 13.37 3.72
C ASP A 117 -5.01 12.26 4.48
N LEU A 118 -4.98 12.35 5.80
CA LEU A 118 -5.57 11.34 6.68
C LEU A 118 -7.09 11.22 6.50
N GLY A 119 -7.78 12.33 6.27
CA GLY A 119 -9.22 12.32 6.05
C GLY A 119 -9.61 11.57 4.78
N GLY A 120 -8.89 11.82 3.69
CA GLY A 120 -9.06 11.10 2.43
C GLY A 120 -8.72 9.61 2.55
N GLN A 121 -7.69 9.27 3.34
CA GLN A 121 -7.34 7.86 3.62
C GLN A 121 -8.47 7.13 4.34
N ILE A 122 -9.01 7.71 5.40
CA ILE A 122 -10.14 7.13 6.14
C ILE A 122 -11.36 7.00 5.22
N GLN A 123 -11.70 8.04 4.48
CA GLN A 123 -12.84 8.02 3.55
C GLN A 123 -12.69 6.92 2.49
N TYR A 124 -11.48 6.72 1.97
CA TYR A 124 -11.25 5.65 1.00
C TYR A 124 -11.44 4.27 1.65
N VAL A 125 -10.89 4.06 2.84
CA VAL A 125 -11.05 2.79 3.56
C VAL A 125 -12.52 2.55 3.92
N GLU A 126 -13.25 3.56 4.40
CA GLU A 126 -14.70 3.47 4.65
C GLU A 126 -15.46 3.02 3.40
N ASN A 127 -15.26 3.71 2.27
CA ASN A 127 -15.92 3.35 1.01
C ASN A 127 -15.57 1.93 0.54
N THR A 128 -14.33 1.52 0.80
CA THR A 128 -13.86 0.17 0.47
C THR A 128 -14.55 -0.86 1.35
N MET A 129 -14.64 -0.61 2.67
CA MET A 129 -15.23 -1.53 3.65
C MET A 129 -16.73 -1.77 3.43
N GLN A 130 -17.49 -0.76 3.01
CA GLN A 130 -18.92 -0.89 2.72
C GLN A 130 -19.23 -1.92 1.62
N ASN A 131 -18.28 -2.23 0.76
CA ASN A 131 -18.46 -3.11 -0.40
C ASN A 131 -17.60 -4.38 -0.33
N ILE A 132 -16.89 -4.61 0.77
CA ILE A 132 -16.01 -5.77 0.93
C ILE A 132 -16.83 -6.99 1.32
N THR A 133 -16.64 -8.06 0.55
CA THR A 133 -17.15 -9.40 0.87
C THR A 133 -16.05 -10.41 1.10
N GLU A 134 -14.85 -10.15 0.54
CA GLU A 134 -13.68 -11.03 0.62
C GLU A 134 -12.39 -10.23 0.49
N GLY A 135 -11.31 -10.69 1.09
CA GLY A 135 -10.00 -10.08 0.95
C GLY A 135 -9.02 -10.39 2.08
N TYR A 136 -7.79 -9.96 1.87
CA TYR A 136 -6.66 -10.21 2.76
C TYR A 136 -6.07 -8.91 3.25
N PHE A 137 -6.02 -8.74 4.57
CA PHE A 137 -5.21 -7.73 5.25
C PHE A 137 -3.85 -8.35 5.55
N PHE A 138 -2.90 -8.17 4.65
CA PHE A 138 -1.56 -8.73 4.76
C PHE A 138 -0.61 -7.66 5.30
N GLN A 139 -0.18 -7.82 6.55
CA GLN A 139 0.67 -6.86 7.23
C GLN A 139 1.52 -7.55 8.29
N MET A 140 2.76 -7.10 8.50
CA MET A 140 3.62 -7.71 9.52
C MET A 140 3.21 -7.27 10.93
N LEU A 141 2.86 -6.00 11.12
CA LEU A 141 2.22 -5.51 12.35
C LEU A 141 0.75 -5.98 12.40
N PRO A 142 0.20 -6.29 13.55
CA PRO A 142 -1.20 -6.73 13.63
C PRO A 142 -2.18 -5.57 13.31
N CYS A 143 -3.25 -5.86 12.58
CA CYS A 143 -4.39 -4.95 12.40
C CYS A 143 -5.17 -4.86 13.72
N LEU A 144 -4.91 -3.81 14.47
CA LEU A 144 -5.52 -3.60 15.79
C LEU A 144 -6.66 -2.58 15.78
N THR A 145 -6.82 -1.83 14.70
CA THR A 145 -7.86 -0.81 14.57
C THR A 145 -9.25 -1.35 14.94
N ARG A 146 -9.60 -2.55 14.49
CA ARG A 146 -10.90 -3.19 14.79
C ARG A 146 -11.17 -3.47 16.28
N PHE A 147 -10.14 -3.45 17.12
CA PHE A 147 -10.23 -3.68 18.56
C PHE A 147 -10.14 -2.39 19.38
N LEU A 148 -9.87 -1.24 18.74
CA LEU A 148 -9.84 0.04 19.41
C LEU A 148 -11.23 0.38 19.95
N THR A 149 -11.26 1.06 21.09
CA THR A 149 -12.49 1.61 21.67
C THR A 149 -12.56 3.12 21.39
N ARG A 150 -13.77 3.69 21.53
CA ARG A 150 -13.96 5.13 21.45
C ARG A 150 -13.08 5.88 22.45
N ASP A 151 -13.02 5.40 23.69
CA ASP A 151 -12.21 6.00 24.76
C ASP A 151 -10.70 5.99 24.41
N MET A 152 -10.23 4.93 23.75
CA MET A 152 -8.85 4.88 23.26
C MET A 152 -8.61 5.91 22.16
N LEU A 153 -9.52 6.06 21.19
CA LEU A 153 -9.39 7.09 20.16
C LEU A 153 -9.33 8.49 20.79
N GLU A 154 -10.23 8.79 21.71
CA GLU A 154 -10.27 10.09 22.40
C GLU A 154 -9.01 10.34 23.25
N THR A 155 -8.43 9.28 23.82
CA THR A 155 -7.21 9.36 24.66
C THR A 155 -5.96 9.54 23.83
N TYR A 156 -5.81 8.80 22.74
CA TYR A 156 -4.53 8.69 22.02
C TYR A 156 -4.42 9.57 20.79
N ILE A 157 -5.53 10.01 20.17
CA ILE A 157 -5.47 11.01 19.10
C ILE A 157 -5.01 12.36 19.66
N VAL A 158 -3.98 12.93 19.06
CA VAL A 158 -3.33 14.18 19.49
C VAL A 158 -4.38 15.28 19.64
N LYS A 159 -4.34 15.99 20.79
CA LYS A 159 -5.37 16.99 21.15
C LYS A 159 -5.37 18.21 20.25
N ASP A 160 -4.19 18.64 19.84
CA ASP A 160 -3.97 19.85 19.02
C ASP A 160 -3.98 19.56 17.51
N LEU A 161 -4.48 18.38 17.12
CA LEU A 161 -4.57 18.01 15.70
C LEU A 161 -5.64 18.88 15.01
N PRO A 162 -5.34 19.49 13.85
CA PRO A 162 -6.33 20.20 13.06
C PRO A 162 -7.53 19.30 12.74
N HIS A 163 -8.75 19.82 12.85
CA HIS A 163 -9.99 19.10 12.59
C HIS A 163 -10.17 17.79 13.42
N ARG A 164 -9.60 17.76 14.63
CA ARG A 164 -9.62 16.57 15.50
C ARG A 164 -11.02 16.00 15.72
N SER A 165 -12.02 16.84 15.94
CA SER A 165 -13.41 16.38 16.17
C SER A 165 -13.95 15.63 14.95
N GLU A 166 -13.79 16.18 13.76
CA GLU A 166 -14.19 15.54 12.51
C GLU A 166 -13.45 14.22 12.28
N LEU A 167 -12.15 14.19 12.56
CA LEU A 167 -11.34 12.99 12.48
C LEU A 167 -11.83 11.89 13.43
N LEU A 168 -12.14 12.25 14.69
CA LEU A 168 -12.67 11.30 15.67
C LEU A 168 -14.02 10.74 15.24
N ASP A 169 -14.92 11.57 14.73
CA ASP A 169 -16.23 11.13 14.23
C ASP A 169 -16.06 10.14 13.06
N ARG A 170 -15.18 10.44 12.11
CA ARG A 170 -14.86 9.54 11.01
C ARG A 170 -14.25 8.22 11.48
N LEU A 171 -13.27 8.28 12.40
CA LEU A 171 -12.66 7.06 12.95
C LEU A 171 -13.67 6.21 13.71
N GLN A 172 -14.61 6.82 14.43
CA GLN A 172 -15.68 6.10 15.11
C GLN A 172 -16.65 5.41 14.13
N ASN A 173 -17.01 6.09 13.04
CA ASN A 173 -17.80 5.50 11.97
C ASN A 173 -17.07 4.32 11.34
N TYR A 174 -15.79 4.49 11.03
CA TYR A 174 -14.95 3.42 10.48
C TYR A 174 -14.86 2.21 11.43
N LEU A 175 -14.68 2.43 12.74
CA LEU A 175 -14.69 1.34 13.72
C LEU A 175 -16.05 0.62 13.75
N HIS A 176 -17.13 1.37 13.68
CA HIS A 176 -18.46 0.79 13.63
C HIS A 176 -18.66 -0.08 12.39
N GLU A 177 -18.22 0.37 11.24
CA GLU A 177 -18.26 -0.40 9.98
C GLU A 177 -17.42 -1.67 10.07
N LEU A 178 -16.17 -1.59 10.56
CA LEU A 178 -15.30 -2.76 10.76
C LEU A 178 -15.91 -3.80 11.72
N GLN A 179 -16.57 -3.35 12.78
CA GLN A 179 -17.22 -4.22 13.76
C GLN A 179 -18.57 -4.77 13.24
N SER A 180 -19.15 -4.13 12.26
CA SER A 180 -20.42 -4.51 11.62
C SER A 180 -20.22 -5.45 10.42
N ILE A 181 -18.96 -5.76 10.04
CA ILE A 181 -18.67 -6.70 8.97
C ILE A 181 -19.35 -8.04 9.28
N PRO A 182 -20.17 -8.56 8.36
CA PRO A 182 -20.87 -9.82 8.58
C PRO A 182 -19.86 -10.96 8.83
N ALA A 183 -20.19 -11.87 9.74
CA ALA A 183 -19.40 -13.07 9.96
C ALA A 183 -19.28 -13.96 8.70
N SER A 184 -20.13 -13.72 7.70
CA SER A 184 -20.08 -14.37 6.38
C SER A 184 -19.09 -13.72 5.41
N ALA A 185 -18.50 -12.59 5.75
CA ALA A 185 -17.46 -11.99 4.91
C ALA A 185 -16.17 -12.80 5.06
N ASP A 186 -15.58 -13.14 3.92
CA ASP A 186 -14.33 -13.89 3.85
C ASP A 186 -13.12 -12.93 3.91
N LEU A 187 -12.90 -12.35 5.09
CA LEU A 187 -11.82 -11.42 5.35
C LEU A 187 -10.75 -12.05 6.23
N THR A 188 -9.57 -12.26 5.68
CA THR A 188 -8.45 -12.85 6.39
C THR A 188 -7.44 -11.77 6.82
N PHE A 189 -7.06 -11.78 8.10
CA PHE A 189 -6.08 -10.88 8.70
C PHE A 189 -4.79 -11.65 8.98
N ILE A 190 -3.70 -11.24 8.34
CA ILE A 190 -2.39 -11.90 8.43
C ILE A 190 -1.43 -10.97 9.15
N CYS A 191 -0.77 -11.47 10.21
CA CYS A 191 0.29 -10.74 10.91
C CYS A 191 1.42 -11.68 11.35
N SER A 192 2.51 -11.12 11.88
CA SER A 192 3.65 -11.91 12.38
C SER A 192 3.84 -11.77 13.88
N ILE A 193 4.52 -12.77 14.48
CA ILE A 193 4.87 -12.75 15.91
C ILE A 193 5.84 -11.60 16.23
N GLU A 194 6.76 -11.29 15.30
CA GLU A 194 7.70 -10.18 15.40
C GLU A 194 6.97 -8.84 15.38
N GLY A 195 5.94 -8.71 14.53
CA GLY A 195 5.09 -7.53 14.47
C GLY A 195 4.31 -7.29 15.77
N ILE A 196 3.77 -8.35 16.37
CA ILE A 196 3.12 -8.26 17.69
C ILE A 196 4.11 -7.78 18.74
N ARG A 197 5.33 -8.33 18.75
CA ARG A 197 6.40 -7.92 19.68
C ARG A 197 6.81 -6.45 19.45
N LYS A 198 6.92 -6.02 18.20
CA LYS A 198 7.19 -4.62 17.86
C LYS A 198 6.11 -3.69 18.42
N PHE A 199 4.83 -4.04 18.23
CA PHE A 199 3.72 -3.28 18.81
C PHE A 199 3.77 -3.23 20.34
N LEU A 200 3.98 -4.37 21.01
CA LEU A 200 4.10 -4.40 22.47
C LEU A 200 5.24 -3.52 22.99
N ASN A 201 6.35 -3.44 22.28
CA ASN A 201 7.48 -2.60 22.66
C ASN A 201 7.20 -1.11 22.42
N THR A 202 6.58 -0.75 21.30
CA THR A 202 6.46 0.65 20.86
C THR A 202 5.12 1.30 21.23
N GLY A 203 4.05 0.52 21.35
CA GLY A 203 2.67 1.03 21.47
C GLY A 203 2.17 1.73 20.23
N ARG A 204 2.85 1.60 19.09
CA ARG A 204 2.45 2.25 17.85
C ARG A 204 1.57 1.32 17.01
N VAL A 205 0.36 1.80 16.70
CA VAL A 205 -0.54 1.19 15.73
C VAL A 205 -0.09 1.65 14.35
N GLY A 206 0.38 0.73 13.52
CA GLY A 206 1.03 1.10 12.27
C GLY A 206 0.11 1.64 11.19
N GLU A 207 -1.20 1.55 11.38
CA GLU A 207 -2.22 2.07 10.47
C GLU A 207 -2.43 3.60 10.59
N TYR A 208 -1.83 4.24 11.62
CA TYR A 208 -1.97 5.67 11.86
C TYR A 208 -0.61 6.38 11.75
N PRO A 209 -0.56 7.56 11.12
CA PRO A 209 0.66 8.35 11.06
C PRO A 209 1.10 8.81 12.45
N ALA A 210 2.40 8.77 12.70
CA ALA A 210 2.97 9.04 14.02
C ALA A 210 2.64 10.43 14.59
N TYR A 211 2.36 11.41 13.73
CA TYR A 211 1.98 12.76 14.16
C TYR A 211 0.53 12.85 14.65
N ALA A 212 -0.32 11.90 14.29
CA ALA A 212 -1.76 11.97 14.57
C ALA A 212 -2.15 11.36 15.92
N TYR A 213 -1.29 10.51 16.49
CA TYR A 213 -1.58 9.87 17.78
C TYR A 213 -0.34 9.63 18.64
N THR A 214 -0.54 9.48 19.95
CA THR A 214 0.50 9.12 20.91
C THR A 214 0.57 7.60 21.11
N PRO A 215 1.76 7.03 21.38
CA PRO A 215 1.87 5.60 21.65
C PRO A 215 0.99 5.15 22.82
N LEU A 216 0.36 3.99 22.67
CA LEU A 216 -0.50 3.42 23.69
C LEU A 216 0.30 3.04 24.93
N ASN A 217 -0.30 3.17 26.11
CA ASN A 217 0.27 2.65 27.35
C ASN A 217 0.28 1.11 27.37
N LEU A 218 1.03 0.49 28.28
CA LEU A 218 1.18 -0.95 28.32
C LEU A 218 -0.13 -1.70 28.59
N SER A 219 -1.00 -1.15 29.46
CA SER A 219 -2.29 -1.77 29.79
C SER A 219 -3.17 -1.91 28.53
N ASP A 220 -3.25 -0.85 27.73
CA ASP A 220 -4.06 -0.83 26.52
C ASP A 220 -3.44 -1.68 25.40
N ARG A 221 -2.09 -1.72 25.31
CA ARG A 221 -1.40 -2.67 24.41
C ARG A 221 -1.78 -4.12 24.74
N LEU A 222 -1.69 -4.48 26.02
CA LEU A 222 -2.04 -5.83 26.48
C LEU A 222 -3.53 -6.14 26.27
N PHE A 223 -4.40 -5.14 26.44
CA PHE A 223 -5.83 -5.30 26.14
C PHE A 223 -6.03 -5.65 24.66
N LEU A 224 -5.46 -4.87 23.74
CA LEU A 224 -5.60 -5.11 22.30
C LEU A 224 -5.02 -6.45 21.86
N ILE A 225 -3.86 -6.85 22.43
CA ILE A 225 -3.26 -8.13 22.09
C ILE A 225 -4.04 -9.31 22.68
N ARG A 226 -4.77 -9.15 23.81
CA ARG A 226 -5.72 -10.16 24.27
C ARG A 226 -6.91 -10.32 23.31
N GLN A 227 -7.43 -9.21 22.76
CA GLN A 227 -8.48 -9.28 21.75
C GLN A 227 -7.97 -9.98 20.48
N LEU A 228 -6.75 -9.66 20.04
CA LEU A 228 -6.11 -10.33 18.92
C LEU A 228 -5.94 -11.85 19.20
N ALA A 229 -5.44 -12.24 20.39
CA ALA A 229 -5.29 -13.65 20.75
C ALA A 229 -6.62 -14.40 20.64
N ASN A 230 -7.69 -13.85 21.22
CA ASN A 230 -9.01 -14.45 21.14
C ASN A 230 -9.51 -14.58 19.70
N SER A 231 -9.20 -13.59 18.84
CA SER A 231 -9.59 -13.64 17.44
C SER A 231 -8.84 -14.68 16.61
N MET A 232 -7.67 -15.14 17.06
CA MET A 232 -6.90 -16.22 16.39
C MET A 232 -7.60 -17.59 16.43
N LEU A 233 -8.56 -17.77 17.31
CA LEU A 233 -9.37 -18.99 17.33
C LEU A 233 -10.39 -19.06 16.16
N ASN A 234 -10.54 -17.98 15.41
CA ASN A 234 -11.33 -17.94 14.19
C ASN A 234 -10.42 -18.15 12.98
N GLU A 235 -10.90 -18.85 11.96
CA GLU A 235 -10.15 -19.17 10.74
C GLU A 235 -9.69 -17.94 9.93
N HIS A 236 -10.37 -16.80 10.14
CA HIS A 236 -10.07 -15.52 9.46
C HIS A 236 -8.84 -14.78 10.00
N ASN A 237 -8.12 -15.32 10.99
CA ASN A 237 -6.92 -14.70 11.53
C ASN A 237 -5.76 -15.67 11.45
N ARG A 238 -4.68 -15.24 10.81
CA ARG A 238 -3.51 -16.08 10.55
C ARG A 238 -2.23 -15.45 11.11
N LEU A 239 -1.49 -16.20 11.88
CA LEU A 239 -0.21 -15.78 12.46
C LEU A 239 0.94 -16.45 11.73
N LEU A 240 1.79 -15.67 11.10
CA LEU A 240 3.00 -16.14 10.45
C LEU A 240 4.01 -16.67 11.48
N LYS A 241 4.61 -17.83 11.21
CA LYS A 241 5.72 -18.40 12.00
C LYS A 241 6.97 -17.54 11.93
N ARG A 242 7.18 -16.85 10.78
CA ARG A 242 8.29 -15.92 10.52
C ARG A 242 7.83 -14.83 9.58
N ALA A 243 8.45 -13.66 9.67
CA ALA A 243 8.24 -12.61 8.68
C ALA A 243 8.62 -13.10 7.28
N ILE A 244 7.83 -12.70 6.26
CA ILE A 244 8.08 -13.09 4.87
C ILE A 244 9.13 -12.16 4.26
N GLY A 245 10.32 -12.71 4.00
CA GLY A 245 11.37 -12.07 3.22
C GLY A 245 11.82 -10.71 3.76
N MET A 246 12.00 -9.76 2.84
CA MET A 246 12.41 -8.38 3.16
C MET A 246 11.20 -7.41 3.23
N ILE A 247 10.00 -7.92 3.53
CA ILE A 247 8.83 -7.05 3.71
C ILE A 247 9.01 -6.29 5.02
N ASP A 248 9.09 -4.97 4.92
CA ASP A 248 9.20 -4.09 6.08
C ASP A 248 7.97 -4.26 6.98
N HIS A 249 8.17 -4.18 8.30
CA HIS A 249 7.09 -4.20 9.27
C HIS A 249 6.08 -3.05 9.08
N GLU A 250 6.45 -2.02 8.35
CA GLU A 250 5.64 -0.83 8.07
C GLU A 250 4.96 -0.88 6.71
N PHE A 251 5.00 -2.02 6.03
CA PHE A 251 4.28 -2.25 4.79
C PHE A 251 2.96 -2.98 5.05
N TYR A 252 1.90 -2.46 4.50
CA TYR A 252 0.54 -2.98 4.60
C TYR A 252 -0.04 -3.15 3.21
N LEU A 253 -0.63 -4.29 2.95
CA LEU A 253 -1.38 -4.58 1.74
C LEU A 253 -2.79 -4.99 2.14
N PHE A 254 -3.79 -4.33 1.58
CA PHE A 254 -5.11 -4.90 1.45
C PHE A 254 -5.30 -5.40 0.03
N ALA A 255 -5.64 -6.66 -0.14
CA ALA A 255 -5.89 -7.31 -1.41
C ALA A 255 -7.30 -7.90 -1.42
N GLY A 256 -8.24 -7.22 -2.06
CA GLY A 256 -9.56 -7.71 -2.40
C GLY A 256 -9.68 -7.90 -3.91
N ARG A 257 -10.77 -8.55 -4.39
CA ARG A 257 -10.95 -8.77 -5.83
C ARG A 257 -11.25 -7.50 -6.62
N LYS A 258 -11.84 -6.49 -5.98
CA LYS A 258 -12.26 -5.25 -6.65
C LYS A 258 -11.51 -4.02 -6.16
N TYR A 259 -10.93 -4.10 -4.98
CA TYR A 259 -10.29 -2.99 -4.29
C TYR A 259 -9.01 -3.49 -3.65
N GLY A 260 -7.99 -2.66 -3.65
CA GLY A 260 -6.75 -2.96 -2.95
C GLY A 260 -5.94 -1.70 -2.75
N TYR A 261 -5.06 -1.75 -1.76
CA TYR A 261 -4.17 -0.65 -1.48
C TYR A 261 -2.87 -1.12 -0.84
N PHE A 262 -1.84 -0.31 -1.05
CA PHE A 262 -0.64 -0.33 -0.23
C PHE A 262 -0.65 0.82 0.75
N MET A 263 -0.13 0.56 1.92
CA MET A 263 0.16 1.60 2.89
C MET A 263 1.55 1.34 3.48
N PHE A 264 2.40 2.35 3.51
CA PHE A 264 3.73 2.25 4.09
C PHE A 264 4.19 3.60 4.62
N GLN A 265 5.04 3.55 5.64
CA GLN A 265 5.65 4.74 6.21
C GLN A 265 7.02 4.97 5.57
N THR A 266 7.32 6.20 5.20
CA THR A 266 8.65 6.53 4.68
C THR A 266 9.57 6.84 5.83
N SER A 267 10.74 6.19 5.86
CA SER A 267 11.77 6.38 6.90
C SER A 267 12.28 7.83 7.06
N ASN A 268 12.04 8.68 6.06
CA ASN A 268 12.59 10.03 6.00
C ASN A 268 11.60 11.16 6.38
N THR A 269 10.31 10.90 6.50
CA THR A 269 9.31 11.99 6.60
C THR A 269 8.21 11.79 7.62
N ASP A 270 8.16 10.70 8.38
CA ASP A 270 7.00 10.31 9.21
C ASP A 270 5.65 10.34 8.45
N ARG A 271 5.70 10.42 7.12
CA ARG A 271 4.53 10.46 6.26
C ARG A 271 4.10 9.03 5.96
N MET A 272 2.82 8.79 6.15
CA MET A 272 2.18 7.58 5.66
C MET A 272 1.75 7.81 4.21
N ILE A 273 2.21 6.93 3.32
CA ILE A 273 1.81 6.90 1.93
C ILE A 273 0.75 5.82 1.79
N TYR A 274 -0.36 6.20 1.20
CA TYR A 274 -1.49 5.36 0.89
C TYR A 274 -1.69 5.35 -0.63
N LEU A 275 -1.60 4.18 -1.25
CA LEU A 275 -1.67 4.02 -2.70
C LEU A 275 -2.78 3.04 -3.05
N ASN A 276 -3.83 3.54 -3.70
CA ASN A 276 -4.84 2.68 -4.27
C ASN A 276 -4.29 1.93 -5.47
N ILE A 277 -4.60 0.66 -5.58
CA ILE A 277 -4.27 -0.16 -6.74
C ILE A 277 -5.45 -0.06 -7.71
N GLU A 278 -5.24 0.67 -8.81
CA GLU A 278 -6.28 0.90 -9.82
C GLU A 278 -6.24 -0.16 -10.94
N GLU A 279 -5.14 -0.91 -11.06
CA GLU A 279 -4.94 -1.88 -12.13
C GLU A 279 -5.47 -3.28 -11.71
N PRO A 280 -6.47 -3.83 -12.43
CA PRO A 280 -7.14 -5.08 -12.05
C PRO A 280 -6.23 -6.32 -12.05
N GLY A 281 -5.24 -6.39 -12.93
CA GLY A 281 -4.31 -7.52 -12.99
C GLY A 281 -3.39 -7.58 -11.79
N LEU A 282 -2.96 -6.42 -11.27
CA LEU A 282 -2.21 -6.33 -10.02
C LEU A 282 -3.08 -6.72 -8.82
N LEU A 283 -4.33 -6.24 -8.77
CA LEU A 283 -5.29 -6.64 -7.73
C LEU A 283 -5.45 -8.16 -7.70
N PHE A 284 -5.71 -8.76 -8.86
CA PHE A 284 -5.82 -10.21 -8.96
C PHE A 284 -4.54 -10.92 -8.51
N THR A 285 -3.37 -10.42 -8.92
CA THR A 285 -2.08 -11.02 -8.55
C THR A 285 -1.84 -10.99 -7.04
N PHE A 286 -2.17 -9.87 -6.37
CA PHE A 286 -2.00 -9.78 -4.92
C PHE A 286 -3.04 -10.60 -4.15
N PHE A 287 -4.26 -10.65 -4.65
CA PHE A 287 -5.28 -11.52 -4.10
C PHE A 287 -4.85 -13.00 -4.19
N ASP A 288 -4.47 -13.45 -5.40
CA ASP A 288 -4.00 -14.81 -5.65
C ASP A 288 -2.75 -15.15 -4.81
N PHE A 289 -1.81 -14.22 -4.68
CA PHE A 289 -0.65 -14.40 -3.79
C PHE A 289 -1.09 -14.69 -2.35
N CYS A 290 -2.01 -13.93 -1.80
CA CYS A 290 -2.47 -14.14 -0.44
C CYS A 290 -3.29 -15.43 -0.30
N ASP A 291 -4.11 -15.76 -1.30
CA ASP A 291 -4.99 -16.92 -1.33
C ASP A 291 -4.19 -18.24 -1.42
N THR A 292 -3.05 -18.21 -2.11
CA THR A 292 -2.19 -19.39 -2.36
C THR A 292 -1.06 -19.55 -1.34
N LEU A 293 -1.01 -18.73 -0.28
CA LEU A 293 -0.02 -18.89 0.78
C LEU A 293 -0.16 -20.25 1.46
N ASP A 294 0.95 -20.99 1.51
CA ASP A 294 1.02 -22.32 2.11
C ASP A 294 0.66 -22.26 3.62
N ASP A 295 -0.22 -23.15 4.05
CA ASP A 295 -0.61 -23.29 5.46
C ASP A 295 0.58 -23.59 6.37
N GLU A 296 1.64 -24.22 5.86
CA GLU A 296 2.85 -24.55 6.62
C GLU A 296 3.59 -23.31 7.16
N ILE A 297 3.43 -22.14 6.53
CA ILE A 297 4.07 -20.91 7.00
C ILE A 297 3.34 -20.26 8.19
N PHE A 298 2.13 -20.73 8.50
CA PHE A 298 1.31 -20.21 9.60
C PHE A 298 1.32 -21.16 10.81
N PHE A 299 1.11 -20.60 11.97
CA PHE A 299 0.72 -21.36 13.15
C PHE A 299 -0.73 -21.82 12.99
N THR A 300 -1.07 -22.98 13.55
CA THR A 300 -2.48 -23.34 13.75
C THR A 300 -3.16 -22.32 14.67
N SER A 301 -4.48 -22.20 14.63
CA SER A 301 -5.24 -21.25 15.47
C SER A 301 -4.92 -21.41 16.96
N GLU A 302 -4.81 -22.65 17.44
CA GLU A 302 -4.48 -22.94 18.83
C GLU A 302 -3.02 -22.60 19.18
N GLU A 303 -2.09 -22.86 18.25
CA GLU A 303 -0.68 -22.48 18.44
C GLU A 303 -0.52 -20.97 18.44
N ALA A 304 -1.20 -20.26 17.52
CA ALA A 304 -1.21 -18.81 17.45
C ALA A 304 -1.74 -18.20 18.77
N TYR A 305 -2.89 -18.70 19.25
CA TYR A 305 -3.45 -18.27 20.53
C TYR A 305 -2.44 -18.45 21.67
N ARG A 306 -1.84 -19.64 21.81
CA ARG A 306 -0.84 -19.93 22.86
C ARG A 306 0.38 -19.02 22.76
N LYS A 307 0.94 -18.84 21.56
CA LYS A 307 2.11 -17.98 21.32
C LYS A 307 1.86 -16.53 21.70
N ILE A 308 0.69 -16.00 21.36
CA ILE A 308 0.32 -14.63 21.74
C ILE A 308 0.10 -14.54 23.25
N HIS A 309 -0.49 -15.56 23.85
CA HIS A 309 -0.70 -15.59 25.31
C HIS A 309 0.63 -15.64 26.09
N ASP A 310 1.62 -16.39 25.59
CA ASP A 310 2.97 -16.41 26.18
C ASP A 310 3.62 -15.01 26.14
N LEU A 311 3.45 -14.27 25.01
CA LEU A 311 3.90 -12.88 24.93
C LEU A 311 3.20 -11.97 25.93
N ILE A 312 1.88 -12.10 26.09
CA ILE A 312 1.12 -11.33 27.09
C ILE A 312 1.68 -11.55 28.49
N GLN A 313 2.00 -12.78 28.84
CA GLN A 313 2.60 -13.11 30.15
C GLN A 313 4.01 -12.53 30.30
N GLU A 314 4.83 -12.54 29.25
CA GLU A 314 6.17 -11.94 29.22
C GLU A 314 6.13 -10.46 29.55
N TYR A 315 5.19 -9.71 28.97
CA TYR A 315 5.05 -8.25 29.13
C TYR A 315 4.17 -7.82 30.33
N SER A 316 3.54 -8.76 31.03
CA SER A 316 2.73 -8.46 32.23
C SER A 316 3.54 -8.55 33.53
N LYS A 317 4.80 -8.98 33.47
CA LYS A 317 5.75 -9.05 34.59
C LYS A 317 6.43 -7.72 34.80
#